data_aaf03fbf6061b4d28bad9c32fd20cccf
#
_entry.id   aaf03fbf6061b4d28bad9c32fd20cccf
#
_cell.length_a   1.000
_cell.length_b   1.000
_cell.length_c   1.000
_cell.angle_alpha   90.00
_cell.angle_beta   90.00
_cell.angle_gamma   90.00
#
_symmetry.space_group_name_H-M   'P 1'
#
loop_
_entity.id
_entity.type
_entity.pdbx_description
1 polymer ?
#
loop_
_entity_poly.entity_id
_entity_poly.type
_entity_poly.pdbx_seq_one_letter_code
_entity_poly.pdbx_strand_id
1 'polypeptide(L)'
;MEIRQILDGAESLEMVMPEFQREYVWSIEDAKKLMVSLFRGYPTGSLLFWETETPPEIKNNAIDPTKLGLTKVILDGQQRLTTLYMLIKGDIPPYYTEADLKNDPRHLYFNVGTADFQYYQKSRMENNPLWLSVIDCFDEEKVEPYDISEQHVNGHEEADFKDTMKVVSSNLNKLRLIQKQQYPIQNVPKAATIDEAIDVFDMVNSQGTKLTDAELVLTHITGVWSQARRVMKKKIQQMQDVGFEFNLDLFSRFMVVTLTNSALFKKNAKLKYDSFEKSDYTQAWEKISKALDYLIPILQQDGLISSTNDLNTNNVLVPMVAFLVENENKFTGKLKYQFLHWMFQALIWSRYSGQTDQRLDKDVHIIYNRTDFIVGLLNEIKDQRGRLEVKPADLEGRGSGHALYKMLYVITKANKAIDWSNGGAIYGTIGDYYSIQSHHIFPQAYLYRNGYDSQNHLHKKLVNEIANRAFITRDTNYYISDTSPAEYLPEIQKVFPNAL
;
A
#
# COMPACT_ATOMS: atom_id res chain seq x y z
N MET A 1 19.73 0.46 27.87
CA MET A 1 18.40 0.48 28.56
C MET A 1 17.78 -0.88 28.37
N GLU A 2 17.16 -1.45 29.39
CA GLU A 2 16.48 -2.74 29.23
C GLU A 2 15.25 -2.65 28.33
N ILE A 3 14.97 -3.70 27.57
CA ILE A 3 13.78 -3.74 26.68
C ILE A 3 12.52 -3.44 27.50
N ARG A 4 12.36 -4.05 28.67
CA ARG A 4 11.21 -3.78 29.57
C ARG A 4 11.03 -2.30 29.87
N GLN A 5 12.11 -1.60 30.25
CA GLN A 5 12.07 -0.15 30.56
C GLN A 5 11.65 0.68 29.33
N ILE A 6 12.07 0.26 28.13
CA ILE A 6 11.67 0.94 26.90
C ILE A 6 10.17 0.76 26.64
N LEU A 7 9.64 -0.47 26.84
CA LEU A 7 8.21 -0.76 26.66
C LEU A 7 7.35 -0.03 27.69
N ASP A 8 7.80 0.00 28.94
CA ASP A 8 7.11 0.73 30.03
C ASP A 8 7.13 2.25 29.76
N GLY A 9 8.23 2.78 29.22
CA GLY A 9 8.32 4.19 28.81
C GLY A 9 7.42 4.55 27.63
N ALA A 10 7.16 3.62 26.71
CA ALA A 10 6.19 3.80 25.65
C ALA A 10 4.74 3.79 26.19
N GLU A 11 4.46 2.94 27.16
CA GLU A 11 3.16 2.84 27.83
C GLU A 11 2.85 4.09 28.67
N SER A 12 3.84 4.60 29.42
CA SER A 12 3.73 5.81 30.24
C SER A 12 3.82 7.13 29.48
N LEU A 13 4.06 7.10 28.17
CA LEU A 13 4.27 8.27 27.30
C LEU A 13 5.54 9.08 27.60
N GLU A 14 6.49 8.51 28.34
CA GLU A 14 7.85 9.04 28.43
C GLU A 14 8.58 8.92 27.09
N MET A 15 8.17 7.94 26.27
CA MET A 15 8.62 7.72 24.92
C MET A 15 7.44 7.80 23.95
N VAL A 16 7.52 8.69 22.97
CA VAL A 16 6.42 8.98 22.05
C VAL A 16 6.83 8.81 20.59
N MET A 17 5.84 8.49 19.78
CA MET A 17 6.00 8.36 18.33
C MET A 17 5.54 9.66 17.65
N PRO A 18 6.41 10.37 16.93
CA PRO A 18 6.01 11.59 16.26
C PRO A 18 5.14 11.27 15.03
N GLU A 19 4.25 12.20 14.67
CA GLU A 19 3.30 12.04 13.55
C GLU A 19 4.00 11.85 12.19
N PHE A 20 5.21 12.37 12.03
CA PHE A 20 5.97 12.22 10.79
C PHE A 20 6.53 10.80 10.56
N GLN A 21 6.54 9.93 11.58
CA GLN A 21 6.90 8.51 11.40
C GLN A 21 5.84 7.77 10.56
N ARG A 22 6.29 6.79 9.73
CA ARG A 22 5.37 5.93 8.99
C ARG A 22 4.61 4.98 9.90
N GLU A 23 3.59 4.31 9.38
CA GLU A 23 2.86 3.27 10.08
C GLU A 23 3.70 2.01 10.29
N TYR A 24 3.15 1.06 11.04
CA TYR A 24 3.75 -0.27 11.16
C TYR A 24 3.59 -1.05 9.85
N VAL A 25 4.70 -1.32 9.17
CA VAL A 25 4.71 -1.95 7.84
C VAL A 25 5.49 -3.26 7.78
N TRP A 26 6.15 -3.67 8.87
CA TRP A 26 6.87 -4.94 8.91
C TRP A 26 5.97 -6.11 8.59
N SER A 27 6.50 -7.08 7.87
CA SER A 27 5.84 -8.37 7.67
C SER A 27 5.90 -9.19 8.96
N ILE A 28 5.00 -10.16 9.06
CA ILE A 28 5.03 -11.13 10.17
C ILE A 28 6.37 -11.90 10.22
N GLU A 29 7.00 -12.14 9.07
CA GLU A 29 8.33 -12.79 9.01
C GLU A 29 9.45 -11.89 9.54
N ASP A 30 9.38 -10.56 9.36
CA ASP A 30 10.35 -9.64 9.94
C ASP A 30 10.23 -9.58 11.47
N ALA A 31 8.99 -9.57 11.97
CA ALA A 31 8.72 -9.65 13.40
C ALA A 31 9.26 -10.96 14.02
N LYS A 32 9.05 -12.10 13.36
CA LYS A 32 9.60 -13.40 13.77
C LYS A 32 11.13 -13.38 13.77
N LYS A 33 11.77 -12.85 12.73
CA LYS A 33 13.24 -12.71 12.66
C LYS A 33 13.81 -11.90 13.81
N LEU A 34 13.13 -10.82 14.22
CA LEU A 34 13.53 -10.02 15.37
C LEU A 34 13.54 -10.87 16.65
N MET A 35 12.45 -11.60 16.93
CA MET A 35 12.35 -12.47 18.11
C MET A 35 13.40 -13.58 18.11
N VAL A 36 13.62 -14.24 16.97
CA VAL A 36 14.67 -15.26 16.81
C VAL A 36 16.06 -14.66 17.07
N SER A 37 16.33 -13.45 16.59
CA SER A 37 17.61 -12.78 16.77
C SER A 37 17.87 -12.46 18.25
N LEU A 38 16.88 -11.89 18.94
CA LEU A 38 16.97 -11.60 20.37
C LEU A 38 17.11 -12.88 21.22
N PHE A 39 16.34 -13.90 20.90
CA PHE A 39 16.44 -15.20 21.58
C PHE A 39 17.85 -15.84 21.42
N ARG A 40 18.49 -15.63 20.27
CA ARG A 40 19.87 -16.09 19.99
C ARG A 40 20.95 -15.14 20.49
N GLY A 41 20.59 -13.97 20.99
CA GLY A 41 21.54 -12.96 21.45
C GLY A 41 22.25 -12.23 20.29
N TYR A 42 21.63 -12.20 19.09
CA TYR A 42 22.19 -11.51 17.93
C TYR A 42 21.91 -10.01 17.99
N PRO A 43 22.81 -9.16 17.44
CA PRO A 43 22.57 -7.74 17.34
C PRO A 43 21.34 -7.42 16.49
N THR A 44 20.45 -6.56 16.97
CA THR A 44 19.23 -6.15 16.28
C THR A 44 19.21 -4.65 15.94
N GLY A 45 20.37 -4.00 16.00
CA GLY A 45 20.52 -2.57 15.77
C GLY A 45 20.32 -1.75 17.04
N SER A 46 20.26 -0.42 16.90
CA SER A 46 20.04 0.54 18.00
C SER A 46 18.69 1.26 17.83
N LEU A 47 18.17 1.83 18.90
CA LEU A 47 17.10 2.81 18.84
C LEU A 47 17.69 4.21 18.87
N LEU A 48 17.09 5.13 18.13
CA LEU A 48 17.44 6.54 18.11
C LEU A 48 16.32 7.37 18.72
N PHE A 49 16.66 8.13 19.76
CA PHE A 49 15.73 9.05 20.43
C PHE A 49 16.20 10.49 20.29
N TRP A 50 15.25 11.39 20.28
CA TRP A 50 15.47 12.81 20.49
C TRP A 50 14.77 13.23 21.79
N GLU A 51 15.56 13.70 22.73
CA GLU A 51 15.06 14.15 24.02
C GLU A 51 14.71 15.65 23.92
N THR A 52 13.43 16.00 24.18
CA THR A 52 12.96 17.39 24.05
C THR A 52 11.87 17.72 25.06
N GLU A 53 11.77 19.00 25.44
CA GLU A 53 10.66 19.54 26.23
C GLU A 53 9.49 20.03 25.37
N THR A 54 9.71 20.13 24.04
CA THR A 54 8.72 20.58 23.07
C THR A 54 8.56 19.53 21.98
N PRO A 55 7.97 18.36 22.32
CA PRO A 55 7.79 17.31 21.34
C PRO A 55 6.89 17.78 20.18
N PRO A 56 7.14 17.29 18.95
CA PRO A 56 6.24 17.54 17.83
C PRO A 56 4.88 16.89 18.08
N GLU A 57 3.93 17.12 17.18
CA GLU A 57 2.68 16.34 17.15
C GLU A 57 3.00 14.84 17.16
N ILE A 58 2.27 14.09 17.96
CA ILE A 58 2.45 12.65 18.14
C ILE A 58 1.29 11.87 17.52
N LYS A 59 1.53 10.61 17.20
CA LYS A 59 0.55 9.76 16.50
C LYS A 59 -0.76 9.55 17.24
N ASN A 60 -0.77 9.65 18.55
CA ASN A 60 -2.00 9.61 19.34
C ASN A 60 -2.60 10.99 19.52
N ASN A 61 -3.62 11.32 18.71
CA ASN A 61 -4.31 12.61 18.74
C ASN A 61 -5.10 12.91 20.05
N ALA A 62 -5.27 11.93 20.91
CA ALA A 62 -5.92 12.13 22.22
C ALA A 62 -4.99 12.78 23.24
N ILE A 63 -3.70 12.85 22.94
CA ILE A 63 -2.66 13.36 23.83
C ILE A 63 -2.20 14.72 23.31
N ASP A 64 -2.24 15.71 24.16
CA ASP A 64 -1.71 17.05 23.89
C ASP A 64 -0.19 17.05 24.14
N PRO A 65 0.65 17.15 23.10
CA PRO A 65 2.10 17.10 23.25
C PRO A 65 2.65 18.16 24.21
N THR A 66 1.99 19.32 24.29
CA THR A 66 2.43 20.44 25.13
C THR A 66 2.35 20.15 26.63
N LYS A 67 1.65 19.09 27.02
CA LYS A 67 1.49 18.67 28.42
C LYS A 67 2.45 17.58 28.86
N LEU A 68 3.25 17.03 27.94
CA LEU A 68 4.10 15.87 28.24
C LEU A 68 5.39 16.21 28.99
N GLY A 69 5.88 17.46 28.94
CA GLY A 69 7.17 17.83 29.53
C GLY A 69 8.36 17.19 28.80
N LEU A 70 9.41 16.85 29.53
CA LEU A 70 10.61 16.22 28.96
C LEU A 70 10.27 14.81 28.45
N THR A 71 10.37 14.62 27.15
CA THR A 71 9.91 13.43 26.46
C THR A 71 10.97 12.93 25.47
N LYS A 72 11.06 11.63 25.27
CA LYS A 72 11.90 10.98 24.27
C LYS A 72 11.08 10.68 23.03
N VAL A 73 11.36 11.39 21.95
CA VAL A 73 10.75 11.19 20.63
C VAL A 73 11.50 10.10 19.90
N ILE A 74 10.81 9.09 19.44
CA ILE A 74 11.39 7.93 18.73
C ILE A 74 11.70 8.35 17.30
N LEU A 75 12.97 8.40 16.89
CA LEU A 75 13.41 8.75 15.55
C LEU A 75 13.74 7.52 14.71
N ASP A 76 14.41 6.49 15.27
CA ASP A 76 14.62 5.21 14.57
C ASP A 76 14.38 4.02 15.50
N GLY A 77 14.02 2.90 14.86
CA GLY A 77 13.69 1.65 15.54
C GLY A 77 12.21 1.47 15.85
N GLN A 78 11.36 2.31 15.33
CA GLN A 78 9.90 2.28 15.49
C GLN A 78 9.32 0.89 15.21
N GLN A 79 9.66 0.25 14.08
CA GLN A 79 9.14 -1.07 13.71
C GLN A 79 9.53 -2.14 14.75
N ARG A 80 10.78 -2.08 15.21
CA ARG A 80 11.32 -2.99 16.24
C ARG A 80 10.62 -2.79 17.58
N LEU A 81 10.49 -1.54 18.02
CA LEU A 81 9.83 -1.22 19.29
C LEU A 81 8.36 -1.63 19.28
N THR A 82 7.64 -1.32 18.20
CA THR A 82 6.24 -1.71 18.00
C THR A 82 6.07 -3.25 18.02
N THR A 83 6.97 -3.97 17.33
CA THR A 83 6.98 -5.44 17.34
C THR A 83 7.18 -6.00 18.75
N LEU A 84 8.18 -5.48 19.48
CA LEU A 84 8.48 -5.91 20.85
C LEU A 84 7.31 -5.60 21.79
N TYR A 85 6.68 -4.44 21.64
CA TYR A 85 5.51 -4.09 22.44
C TYR A 85 4.38 -5.10 22.21
N MET A 86 4.02 -5.36 20.95
CA MET A 86 2.95 -6.28 20.60
C MET A 86 3.22 -7.73 21.03
N LEU A 87 4.47 -8.21 20.94
CA LEU A 87 4.81 -9.58 21.27
C LEU A 87 5.11 -9.81 22.78
N ILE A 88 5.49 -8.78 23.51
CA ILE A 88 5.82 -8.90 24.94
C ILE A 88 4.67 -8.43 25.83
N LYS A 89 4.03 -7.28 25.51
CA LYS A 89 2.88 -6.76 26.26
C LYS A 89 1.56 -7.38 25.78
N GLY A 90 1.51 -7.92 24.57
CA GLY A 90 0.30 -8.53 23.98
C GLY A 90 -0.72 -7.53 23.43
N ASP A 91 -0.42 -6.24 23.51
CA ASP A 91 -1.32 -5.15 23.14
C ASP A 91 -0.72 -4.26 22.04
N ILE A 92 -1.53 -3.37 21.49
CA ILE A 92 -1.09 -2.35 20.53
C ILE A 92 -0.51 -1.17 21.31
N PRO A 93 0.68 -0.65 20.92
CA PRO A 93 1.25 0.49 21.62
C PRO A 93 0.31 1.72 21.58
N PRO A 94 0.32 2.59 22.60
CA PRO A 94 -0.63 3.71 22.74
C PRO A 94 -0.65 4.70 21.57
N TYR A 95 0.38 4.69 20.73
CA TYR A 95 0.51 5.56 19.55
C TYR A 95 -0.04 4.95 18.25
N TYR A 96 -0.64 3.74 18.30
CA TYR A 96 -1.29 3.10 17.15
C TYR A 96 -2.70 2.61 17.50
N THR A 97 -3.49 2.40 16.44
CA THR A 97 -4.75 1.67 16.46
C THR A 97 -4.64 0.44 15.53
N GLU A 98 -5.59 -0.47 15.55
CA GLU A 98 -5.62 -1.62 14.63
C GLU A 98 -5.58 -1.20 13.15
N ALA A 99 -6.20 -0.07 12.81
CA ALA A 99 -6.22 0.47 11.46
C ALA A 99 -4.82 0.96 10.97
N ASP A 100 -3.89 1.21 11.88
CA ASP A 100 -2.52 1.63 11.57
C ASP A 100 -1.57 0.44 11.34
N LEU A 101 -2.03 -0.79 11.59
CA LEU A 101 -1.24 -2.01 11.45
C LEU A 101 -1.52 -2.66 10.10
N LYS A 102 -0.50 -2.73 9.24
CA LYS A 102 -0.61 -3.50 7.99
C LYS A 102 -0.60 -5.01 8.24
N ASN A 103 0.13 -5.45 9.24
CA ASN A 103 0.24 -6.84 9.66
C ASN A 103 0.25 -6.91 11.19
N ASP A 104 -0.37 -7.95 11.75
CA ASP A 104 -0.39 -8.20 13.19
C ASP A 104 0.53 -9.38 13.54
N PRO A 105 1.64 -9.17 14.27
CA PRO A 105 2.56 -10.23 14.66
C PRO A 105 2.12 -11.02 15.90
N ARG A 106 1.04 -10.66 16.60
CA ARG A 106 0.65 -11.23 17.89
C ARG A 106 0.31 -12.73 17.87
N HIS A 107 0.06 -13.31 16.69
CA HIS A 107 -0.17 -14.74 16.51
C HIS A 107 1.12 -15.56 16.32
N LEU A 108 2.24 -15.06 16.83
CA LEU A 108 3.50 -15.80 16.86
C LEU A 108 3.51 -16.80 18.02
N TYR A 109 3.92 -18.04 17.74
CA TYR A 109 4.04 -19.13 18.69
C TYR A 109 5.50 -19.55 18.86
N PHE A 110 5.82 -20.03 20.04
CA PHE A 110 7.13 -20.54 20.42
C PHE A 110 7.01 -21.99 20.87
N ASN A 111 7.84 -22.88 20.32
CA ASN A 111 7.95 -24.25 20.79
C ASN A 111 8.97 -24.31 21.93
N VAL A 112 8.49 -24.55 23.13
CA VAL A 112 9.34 -24.58 24.33
C VAL A 112 10.25 -25.83 24.40
N GLY A 113 9.98 -26.87 23.60
CA GLY A 113 10.84 -28.05 23.48
C GLY A 113 11.99 -27.85 22.49
N THR A 114 11.71 -27.32 21.31
CA THR A 114 12.70 -27.16 20.22
C THR A 114 13.28 -25.76 20.10
N ALA A 115 12.73 -24.78 20.81
CA ALA A 115 13.06 -23.37 20.73
C ALA A 115 12.81 -22.75 19.33
N ASP A 116 11.81 -23.24 18.59
CA ASP A 116 11.40 -22.73 17.29
C ASP A 116 10.29 -21.70 17.41
N PHE A 117 10.29 -20.70 16.51
CA PHE A 117 9.24 -19.71 16.37
C PHE A 117 8.47 -19.92 15.07
N GLN A 118 7.12 -20.02 15.14
CA GLN A 118 6.26 -20.15 13.97
C GLN A 118 4.94 -19.40 14.19
N TYR A 119 4.34 -18.93 13.11
CA TYR A 119 2.96 -18.46 13.17
C TYR A 119 2.01 -19.64 13.27
N TYR A 120 0.86 -19.42 13.92
CA TYR A 120 -0.10 -20.47 14.24
C TYR A 120 -0.43 -21.37 13.02
N GLN A 121 -0.27 -22.67 13.21
CA GLN A 121 -0.63 -23.70 12.25
C GLN A 121 -1.46 -24.77 12.96
N LYS A 122 -2.76 -24.80 12.68
CA LYS A 122 -3.71 -25.70 13.34
C LYS A 122 -3.24 -27.15 13.39
N SER A 123 -2.81 -27.68 12.25
CA SER A 123 -2.37 -29.08 12.11
C SER A 123 -1.17 -29.47 12.98
N ARG A 124 -0.36 -28.52 13.42
CA ARG A 124 0.89 -28.76 14.17
C ARG A 124 0.80 -28.35 15.64
N MET A 125 -0.10 -27.42 15.97
CA MET A 125 -0.08 -26.70 17.24
C MET A 125 -1.30 -26.95 18.12
N GLU A 126 -2.49 -27.25 17.54
CA GLU A 126 -3.77 -27.31 18.27
C GLU A 126 -3.78 -28.28 19.46
N ASN A 127 -3.07 -29.43 19.36
CA ASN A 127 -3.02 -30.43 20.41
C ASN A 127 -1.59 -30.70 20.91
N ASN A 128 -0.67 -29.79 20.71
CA ASN A 128 0.71 -29.94 21.14
C ASN A 128 1.05 -28.92 22.24
N PRO A 129 1.14 -29.36 23.52
CA PRO A 129 1.34 -28.48 24.66
C PRO A 129 2.68 -27.74 24.64
N LEU A 130 3.64 -28.17 23.81
CA LEU A 130 4.93 -27.49 23.67
C LEU A 130 4.85 -26.23 22.80
N TRP A 131 3.77 -26.03 22.02
CA TRP A 131 3.57 -24.81 21.23
C TRP A 131 2.71 -23.82 21.99
N LEU A 132 3.32 -22.73 22.45
CA LEU A 132 2.68 -21.67 23.23
C LEU A 132 2.69 -20.34 22.46
N SER A 133 1.68 -19.51 22.69
CA SER A 133 1.73 -18.12 22.25
C SER A 133 2.96 -17.43 22.85
N VAL A 134 3.70 -16.68 22.03
CA VAL A 134 4.84 -15.89 22.52
C VAL A 134 4.41 -14.93 23.63
N ILE A 135 3.23 -14.32 23.49
CA ILE A 135 2.66 -13.40 24.48
C ILE A 135 2.47 -14.10 25.82
N ASP A 136 1.84 -15.27 25.82
CA ASP A 136 1.58 -16.04 27.06
C ASP A 136 2.89 -16.49 27.70
N CYS A 137 3.93 -16.81 26.92
CA CYS A 137 5.24 -17.19 27.46
C CYS A 137 5.89 -16.08 28.31
N PHE A 138 5.59 -14.80 28.08
CA PHE A 138 6.09 -13.67 28.87
C PHE A 138 5.30 -13.46 30.17
N ASP A 139 4.12 -14.06 30.29
CA ASP A 139 3.30 -14.03 31.50
C ASP A 139 3.63 -15.26 32.37
N GLU A 140 4.26 -15.00 33.54
CA GLU A 140 4.69 -16.07 34.44
C GLU A 140 3.50 -16.79 35.13
N GLU A 141 2.36 -16.10 35.24
CA GLU A 141 1.15 -16.68 35.83
C GLU A 141 0.39 -17.60 34.87
N LYS A 142 0.51 -17.34 33.54
CA LYS A 142 -0.17 -18.14 32.51
C LYS A 142 0.58 -19.38 32.08
N VAL A 143 1.90 -19.38 32.17
CA VAL A 143 2.74 -20.45 31.64
C VAL A 143 3.74 -20.91 32.69
N GLU A 144 3.40 -22.03 33.33
CA GLU A 144 4.24 -22.75 34.28
C GLU A 144 4.98 -23.89 33.59
N PRO A 145 6.33 -23.98 33.69
CA PRO A 145 7.09 -25.07 33.08
C PRO A 145 6.66 -26.46 33.53
N TYR A 146 6.23 -26.59 34.78
CA TYR A 146 5.76 -27.85 35.34
C TYR A 146 4.52 -28.40 34.60
N ASP A 147 3.49 -27.54 34.47
CA ASP A 147 2.20 -27.91 33.87
C ASP A 147 2.37 -28.32 32.39
N ILE A 148 3.18 -27.59 31.67
CA ILE A 148 3.48 -27.88 30.26
C ILE A 148 4.21 -29.23 30.12
N SER A 149 5.16 -29.47 31.00
CA SER A 149 5.94 -30.73 30.98
C SER A 149 5.08 -31.92 31.35
N GLU A 150 4.18 -31.78 32.35
CA GLU A 150 3.24 -32.83 32.76
C GLU A 150 2.25 -33.16 31.63
N GLN A 151 1.67 -32.12 30.98
CA GLN A 151 0.76 -32.33 29.84
C GLN A 151 1.46 -33.03 28.67
N HIS A 152 2.72 -32.69 28.41
CA HIS A 152 3.48 -33.30 27.33
C HIS A 152 3.75 -34.77 27.59
N VAL A 153 4.22 -35.11 28.79
CA VAL A 153 4.54 -36.50 29.19
C VAL A 153 3.29 -37.38 29.24
N ASN A 154 2.17 -36.84 29.76
CA ASN A 154 0.89 -37.55 29.77
C ASN A 154 0.36 -37.94 28.38
N GLY A 155 0.79 -37.20 27.35
CA GLY A 155 0.45 -37.50 25.94
C GLY A 155 1.50 -38.30 25.16
N HIS A 156 2.67 -38.59 25.76
CA HIS A 156 3.80 -39.26 25.08
C HIS A 156 4.52 -40.23 26.01
N GLU A 157 4.21 -41.52 25.95
CA GLU A 157 4.73 -42.57 26.85
C GLU A 157 6.28 -42.70 26.89
N GLU A 158 6.97 -42.24 25.85
CA GLU A 158 8.43 -42.29 25.76
C GLU A 158 9.13 -41.05 26.34
N ALA A 159 8.38 -40.00 26.70
CA ALA A 159 8.94 -38.75 27.18
C ALA A 159 9.29 -38.80 28.68
N ASP A 160 10.53 -38.48 29.05
CA ASP A 160 10.95 -38.35 30.44
C ASP A 160 10.57 -36.96 30.98
N PHE A 161 9.87 -36.94 32.12
CA PHE A 161 9.39 -35.67 32.75
C PHE A 161 10.55 -34.76 33.15
N LYS A 162 11.62 -35.32 33.72
CA LYS A 162 12.75 -34.54 34.22
C LYS A 162 13.52 -33.88 33.08
N ASP A 163 13.74 -34.60 31.99
CA ASP A 163 14.41 -34.08 30.81
C ASP A 163 13.53 -33.05 30.09
N THR A 164 12.23 -33.32 29.93
CA THR A 164 11.26 -32.35 29.38
C THR A 164 11.21 -31.09 30.20
N MET A 165 11.06 -31.19 31.53
CA MET A 165 11.02 -30.06 32.44
C MET A 165 12.28 -29.19 32.37
N LYS A 166 13.46 -29.82 32.26
CA LYS A 166 14.74 -29.10 32.13
C LYS A 166 14.79 -28.29 30.83
N VAL A 167 14.38 -28.86 29.71
CA VAL A 167 14.39 -28.21 28.39
C VAL A 167 13.36 -27.08 28.37
N VAL A 168 12.12 -27.35 28.78
CA VAL A 168 11.03 -26.36 28.81
C VAL A 168 11.40 -25.17 29.69
N SER A 169 11.89 -25.41 30.92
CA SER A 169 12.32 -24.34 31.84
C SER A 169 13.46 -23.52 31.26
N SER A 170 14.45 -24.17 30.65
CA SER A 170 15.60 -23.48 30.04
C SER A 170 15.15 -22.56 28.91
N ASN A 171 14.32 -23.05 28.00
CA ASN A 171 13.87 -22.29 26.83
C ASN A 171 12.93 -21.15 27.22
N LEU A 172 11.98 -21.38 28.15
CA LEU A 172 11.10 -20.33 28.68
C LEU A 172 11.90 -19.23 29.41
N ASN A 173 12.82 -19.61 30.28
CA ASN A 173 13.67 -18.64 30.98
C ASN A 173 14.49 -17.81 29.97
N LYS A 174 15.06 -18.46 28.95
CA LYS A 174 15.82 -17.75 27.91
C LYS A 174 14.95 -16.79 27.12
N LEU A 175 13.69 -17.15 26.80
CA LEU A 175 12.74 -16.25 26.15
C LEU A 175 12.40 -15.05 27.07
N ARG A 176 12.05 -15.30 28.32
CA ARG A 176 11.70 -14.26 29.31
C ARG A 176 12.85 -13.29 29.60
N LEU A 177 14.09 -13.76 29.53
CA LEU A 177 15.29 -12.93 29.69
C LEU A 177 15.45 -11.88 28.56
N ILE A 178 14.74 -11.99 27.44
CA ILE A 178 14.72 -10.96 26.39
C ILE A 178 14.31 -9.61 26.98
N GLN A 179 13.34 -9.57 27.90
CA GLN A 179 12.89 -8.32 28.54
C GLN A 179 13.99 -7.58 29.30
N LYS A 180 14.99 -8.32 29.82
CA LYS A 180 16.14 -7.80 30.59
C LYS A 180 17.36 -7.50 29.71
N GLN A 181 17.31 -7.83 28.41
CA GLN A 181 18.42 -7.53 27.51
C GLN A 181 18.60 -6.02 27.37
N GLN A 182 19.85 -5.60 27.33
CA GLN A 182 20.21 -4.20 27.10
C GLN A 182 20.06 -3.89 25.61
N TYR A 183 19.18 -2.96 25.30
CA TYR A 183 19.02 -2.46 23.92
C TYR A 183 19.88 -1.22 23.71
N PRO A 184 20.73 -1.16 22.67
CA PRO A 184 21.55 0.01 22.39
C PRO A 184 20.70 1.23 22.07
N ILE A 185 20.98 2.36 22.71
CA ILE A 185 20.28 3.62 22.52
C ILE A 185 21.27 4.67 22.04
N GLN A 186 20.88 5.43 21.03
CA GLN A 186 21.53 6.66 20.57
C GLN A 186 20.58 7.83 20.85
N ASN A 187 21.13 8.95 21.28
CA ASN A 187 20.31 10.14 21.55
C ASN A 187 20.79 11.30 20.68
N VAL A 188 19.84 11.98 20.05
CA VAL A 188 20.05 13.30 19.47
C VAL A 188 20.10 14.31 20.63
N PRO A 189 21.01 15.28 20.61
CA PRO A 189 21.15 16.27 21.67
C PRO A 189 19.85 17.00 21.97
N LYS A 190 19.55 17.26 23.24
CA LYS A 190 18.34 17.99 23.69
C LYS A 190 18.23 19.39 23.05
N ALA A 191 19.36 20.02 22.75
CA ALA A 191 19.40 21.34 22.12
C ALA A 191 19.04 21.33 20.63
N ALA A 192 18.94 20.15 20.00
CA ALA A 192 18.60 20.05 18.59
C ALA A 192 17.16 20.53 18.34
N THR A 193 16.99 21.24 17.21
CA THR A 193 15.68 21.63 16.71
C THR A 193 14.95 20.43 16.10
N ILE A 194 13.65 20.59 15.81
CA ILE A 194 12.88 19.56 15.10
C ILE A 194 13.49 19.26 13.72
N ASP A 195 13.98 20.28 13.01
CA ASP A 195 14.57 20.16 11.68
C ASP A 195 15.88 19.35 11.74
N GLU A 196 16.74 19.64 12.71
CA GLU A 196 17.96 18.86 12.97
C GLU A 196 17.64 17.41 13.35
N ALA A 197 16.57 17.19 14.14
CA ALA A 197 16.13 15.84 14.50
C ALA A 197 15.62 15.06 13.27
N ILE A 198 14.89 15.71 12.35
CA ILE A 198 14.45 15.13 11.08
C ILE A 198 15.64 14.86 10.16
N ASP A 199 16.62 15.75 10.08
CA ASP A 199 17.85 15.53 9.29
C ASP A 199 18.64 14.31 9.80
N VAL A 200 18.75 14.14 11.12
CA VAL A 200 19.38 12.93 11.71
C VAL A 200 18.55 11.69 11.42
N PHE A 201 17.24 11.78 11.52
CA PHE A 201 16.32 10.70 11.14
C PHE A 201 16.53 10.26 9.68
N ASP A 202 16.64 11.20 8.74
CA ASP A 202 16.89 10.91 7.32
C ASP A 202 18.25 10.24 7.10
N MET A 203 19.30 10.74 7.76
CA MET A 203 20.64 10.18 7.66
C MET A 203 20.71 8.73 8.17
N VAL A 204 20.07 8.44 9.29
CA VAL A 204 20.09 7.09 9.90
C VAL A 204 19.26 6.12 9.09
N ASN A 205 18.05 6.52 8.64
CA ASN A 205 17.18 5.68 7.81
C ASN A 205 17.79 5.34 6.43
N SER A 206 18.76 6.12 5.95
CA SER A 206 19.46 5.82 4.70
C SER A 206 20.27 4.51 4.75
N GLN A 207 20.58 3.99 5.94
CA GLN A 207 21.36 2.76 6.16
C GLN A 207 20.50 1.52 6.47
N GLY A 208 19.18 1.68 6.76
CA GLY A 208 18.24 0.60 7.10
C GLY A 208 17.22 0.30 6.00
N THR A 209 15.97 0.04 6.40
CA THR A 209 14.83 -0.01 5.47
C THR A 209 14.56 1.39 4.97
N LYS A 210 15.12 1.72 3.81
CA LYS A 210 15.10 3.07 3.25
C LYS A 210 13.67 3.59 3.15
N LEU A 211 13.49 4.83 3.59
CA LEU A 211 12.31 5.60 3.24
C LEU A 211 12.30 5.88 1.74
N THR A 212 11.13 5.87 1.15
CA THR A 212 10.98 6.37 -0.23
C THR A 212 11.16 7.88 -0.26
N ASP A 213 11.55 8.42 -1.41
CA ASP A 213 11.67 9.88 -1.57
C ASP A 213 10.33 10.59 -1.23
N ALA A 214 9.19 9.93 -1.46
CA ALA A 214 7.86 10.44 -1.12
C ALA A 214 7.62 10.46 0.41
N GLU A 215 8.04 9.42 1.11
CA GLU A 215 7.95 9.36 2.58
C GLU A 215 8.84 10.44 3.23
N LEU A 216 10.03 10.70 2.69
CA LEU A 216 10.91 11.77 3.15
C LEU A 216 10.25 13.15 3.00
N VAL A 217 9.71 13.44 1.81
CA VAL A 217 8.97 14.69 1.56
C VAL A 217 7.79 14.82 2.52
N LEU A 218 7.04 13.75 2.74
CA LEU A 218 5.90 13.80 3.68
C LEU A 218 6.36 14.04 5.12
N THR A 219 7.52 13.51 5.51
CA THR A 219 8.14 13.80 6.82
C THR A 219 8.40 15.29 6.97
N HIS A 220 9.02 15.92 5.98
CA HIS A 220 9.28 17.37 5.98
C HIS A 220 7.99 18.20 6.01
N ILE A 221 7.00 17.88 5.17
CA ILE A 221 5.69 18.54 5.19
C ILE A 221 5.05 18.43 6.58
N THR A 222 5.10 17.25 7.20
CA THR A 222 4.50 17.00 8.51
C THR A 222 5.26 17.71 9.62
N GLY A 223 6.57 17.91 9.49
CA GLY A 223 7.40 18.69 10.42
C GLY A 223 6.93 20.14 10.53
N VAL A 224 6.54 20.77 9.41
CA VAL A 224 6.03 22.16 9.37
C VAL A 224 4.51 22.22 9.58
N TRP A 225 3.79 21.30 8.99
CA TRP A 225 2.33 21.17 9.09
C TRP A 225 1.95 19.82 9.67
N SER A 226 1.95 19.71 10.99
CA SER A 226 1.77 18.47 11.75
C SER A 226 0.52 17.68 11.37
N GLN A 227 -0.56 18.35 10.96
CA GLN A 227 -1.83 17.70 10.59
C GLN A 227 -1.83 17.14 9.16
N ALA A 228 -0.78 17.35 8.36
CA ALA A 228 -0.72 17.01 6.93
C ALA A 228 -1.11 15.55 6.67
N ARG A 229 -0.45 14.61 7.33
CA ARG A 229 -0.68 13.18 7.15
C ARG A 229 -2.13 12.79 7.46
N ARG A 230 -2.70 13.33 8.53
CA ARG A 230 -4.08 13.06 8.95
C ARG A 230 -5.11 13.55 7.93
N VAL A 231 -4.97 14.78 7.45
CA VAL A 231 -5.94 15.32 6.46
C VAL A 231 -5.82 14.62 5.12
N MET A 232 -4.60 14.22 4.72
CA MET A 232 -4.36 13.40 3.52
C MET A 232 -5.01 12.02 3.65
N LYS A 233 -4.83 11.32 4.78
CA LYS A 233 -5.48 10.02 5.04
C LYS A 233 -7.00 10.13 5.00
N LYS A 234 -7.57 11.17 5.61
CA LYS A 234 -9.02 11.41 5.53
C LYS A 234 -9.50 11.58 4.09
N LYS A 235 -8.73 12.29 3.27
CA LYS A 235 -9.07 12.46 1.85
C LYS A 235 -8.91 11.15 1.06
N ILE A 236 -7.87 10.36 1.36
CA ILE A 236 -7.68 9.02 0.77
C ILE A 236 -8.91 8.15 1.06
N GLN A 237 -9.41 8.13 2.30
CA GLN A 237 -10.61 7.37 2.64
C GLN A 237 -11.83 7.86 1.85
N GLN A 238 -12.05 9.18 1.74
CA GLN A 238 -13.13 9.74 0.92
C GLN A 238 -13.03 9.33 -0.56
N MET A 239 -11.81 9.25 -1.11
CA MET A 239 -11.60 8.79 -2.48
C MET A 239 -11.86 7.28 -2.61
N GLN A 240 -11.46 6.49 -1.62
CA GLN A 240 -11.70 5.06 -1.56
C GLN A 240 -13.21 4.75 -1.53
N ASP A 241 -13.98 5.52 -0.77
CA ASP A 241 -15.45 5.37 -0.66
C ASP A 241 -16.15 5.56 -2.03
N VAL A 242 -15.52 6.26 -2.97
CA VAL A 242 -16.00 6.45 -4.35
C VAL A 242 -15.24 5.62 -5.39
N GLY A 243 -14.45 4.62 -4.96
CA GLY A 243 -13.77 3.66 -5.82
C GLY A 243 -12.34 4.02 -6.21
N PHE A 244 -11.77 5.10 -5.69
CA PHE A 244 -10.41 5.53 -6.03
C PHE A 244 -9.41 5.26 -4.89
N GLU A 245 -8.67 4.17 -5.00
CA GLU A 245 -7.63 3.79 -4.06
C GLU A 245 -6.33 4.57 -4.34
N PHE A 246 -6.11 5.63 -3.57
CA PHE A 246 -4.89 6.43 -3.60
C PHE A 246 -4.01 6.11 -2.39
N ASN A 247 -2.75 6.51 -2.46
CA ASN A 247 -1.79 6.38 -1.36
C ASN A 247 -1.17 7.74 -1.01
N LEU A 248 -0.46 7.79 0.11
CA LEU A 248 0.21 9.00 0.58
C LEU A 248 1.29 9.48 -0.38
N ASP A 249 1.97 8.57 -1.10
CA ASP A 249 3.00 8.94 -2.08
C ASP A 249 2.45 9.80 -3.22
N LEU A 250 1.24 9.45 -3.71
CA LEU A 250 0.56 10.26 -4.73
C LEU A 250 0.20 11.65 -4.21
N PHE A 251 -0.31 11.71 -2.96
CA PHE A 251 -0.65 13.00 -2.34
C PHE A 251 0.60 13.84 -2.04
N SER A 252 1.69 13.22 -1.59
CA SER A 252 2.99 13.88 -1.45
C SER A 252 3.46 14.46 -2.78
N ARG A 253 3.25 13.73 -3.88
CA ARG A 253 3.58 14.22 -5.24
C ARG A 253 2.72 15.39 -5.66
N PHE A 254 1.41 15.37 -5.39
CA PHE A 254 0.54 16.52 -5.62
C PHE A 254 1.03 17.77 -4.85
N MET A 255 1.42 17.59 -3.59
CA MET A 255 1.96 18.68 -2.77
C MET A 255 3.26 19.25 -3.36
N VAL A 256 4.21 18.39 -3.70
CA VAL A 256 5.48 18.79 -4.31
C VAL A 256 5.24 19.57 -5.61
N VAL A 257 4.39 19.03 -6.48
CA VAL A 257 4.07 19.68 -7.77
C VAL A 257 3.44 21.05 -7.56
N THR A 258 2.46 21.14 -6.65
CA THR A 258 1.75 22.40 -6.37
C THR A 258 2.65 23.48 -5.76
N LEU A 259 3.62 23.09 -4.93
CA LEU A 259 4.52 24.02 -4.24
C LEU A 259 5.74 24.40 -5.09
N THR A 260 6.19 23.53 -5.99
CA THR A 260 7.50 23.68 -6.64
C THR A 260 7.46 23.69 -8.16
N ASN A 261 6.30 23.46 -8.77
CA ASN A 261 6.12 23.29 -10.21
C ASN A 261 7.02 22.17 -10.81
N SER A 262 7.39 21.18 -9.99
CA SER A 262 8.25 20.05 -10.37
C SER A 262 7.74 18.76 -9.74
N ALA A 263 7.84 17.65 -10.46
CA ALA A 263 7.45 16.33 -9.94
C ALA A 263 8.62 15.53 -9.37
N LEU A 264 9.84 16.08 -9.34
CA LEU A 264 11.04 15.40 -8.88
C LEU A 264 11.15 15.42 -7.36
N PHE A 265 10.89 14.30 -6.70
CA PHE A 265 11.11 14.15 -5.27
C PHE A 265 12.56 14.43 -4.85
N LYS A 266 13.56 13.84 -5.52
CA LYS A 266 14.99 14.00 -5.15
C LYS A 266 15.49 15.43 -5.20
N LYS A 267 15.03 16.22 -6.15
CA LYS A 267 15.39 17.64 -6.25
C LYS A 267 14.73 18.44 -5.12
N ASN A 268 13.57 18.02 -4.67
CA ASN A 268 12.70 18.66 -3.71
C ASN A 268 12.57 17.87 -2.39
N ALA A 269 13.32 16.79 -2.20
CA ALA A 269 13.35 15.99 -0.96
C ALA A 269 13.79 16.83 0.24
N LYS A 270 14.60 17.85 0.00
CA LYS A 270 14.77 19.02 0.83
C LYS A 270 13.93 20.16 0.21
N LEU A 271 12.60 20.06 0.34
CA LEU A 271 11.80 21.29 0.35
C LEU A 271 12.45 22.12 1.44
N LYS A 272 13.35 23.03 1.07
CA LYS A 272 14.18 23.79 2.00
C LYS A 272 13.24 24.30 3.05
N TYR A 273 13.41 23.87 4.30
CA TYR A 273 12.58 24.20 5.45
C TYR A 273 12.30 25.71 5.55
N ASP A 274 13.23 26.52 5.03
CA ASP A 274 13.16 27.97 4.99
C ASP A 274 12.33 28.53 3.82
N SER A 275 11.75 27.67 2.95
CA SER A 275 11.10 28.13 1.71
C SER A 275 9.58 28.18 1.79
N PHE A 276 8.96 27.41 2.72
CA PHE A 276 7.50 27.30 2.83
C PHE A 276 7.07 27.33 4.30
N GLU A 277 6.02 28.12 4.56
CA GLU A 277 5.37 28.20 5.86
C GLU A 277 4.17 27.23 5.91
N LYS A 278 3.64 26.98 7.13
CA LYS A 278 2.41 26.18 7.33
C LYS A 278 1.24 26.65 6.45
N SER A 279 1.15 27.97 6.24
CA SER A 279 0.13 28.60 5.38
C SER A 279 0.23 28.13 3.92
N ASP A 280 1.45 27.96 3.39
CA ASP A 280 1.67 27.55 2.01
C ASP A 280 1.21 26.10 1.80
N TYR A 281 1.56 25.22 2.76
CA TYR A 281 1.13 23.82 2.74
C TYR A 281 -0.40 23.68 2.84
N THR A 282 -1.03 24.45 3.71
CA THR A 282 -2.50 24.38 3.88
C THR A 282 -3.24 24.90 2.66
N GLN A 283 -2.77 25.99 2.05
CA GLN A 283 -3.35 26.54 0.81
C GLN A 283 -3.15 25.57 -0.38
N ALA A 284 -1.95 25.00 -0.53
CA ALA A 284 -1.68 24.01 -1.57
C ALA A 284 -2.63 22.81 -1.40
N TRP A 285 -2.79 22.31 -0.18
CA TRP A 285 -3.69 21.22 0.13
C TRP A 285 -5.16 21.52 -0.20
N GLU A 286 -5.64 22.71 0.15
CA GLU A 286 -7.02 23.12 -0.19
C GLU A 286 -7.26 23.12 -1.70
N LYS A 287 -6.30 23.65 -2.48
CA LYS A 287 -6.37 23.64 -3.95
C LYS A 287 -6.39 22.21 -4.49
N ILE A 288 -5.49 21.34 -4.02
CA ILE A 288 -5.43 19.92 -4.41
C ILE A 288 -6.73 19.19 -4.06
N SER A 289 -7.25 19.39 -2.84
CA SER A 289 -8.49 18.74 -2.40
C SER A 289 -9.67 19.15 -3.31
N LYS A 290 -9.82 20.43 -3.61
CA LYS A 290 -10.84 20.94 -4.53
C LYS A 290 -10.64 20.44 -5.95
N ALA A 291 -9.39 20.35 -6.43
CA ALA A 291 -9.08 19.80 -7.75
C ALA A 291 -9.51 18.33 -7.87
N LEU A 292 -9.26 17.53 -6.85
CA LEU A 292 -9.69 16.11 -6.82
C LEU A 292 -11.21 15.98 -6.75
N ASP A 293 -11.89 16.80 -5.91
CA ASP A 293 -13.36 16.81 -5.83
C ASP A 293 -14.02 17.18 -7.16
N TYR A 294 -13.37 18.00 -7.96
CA TYR A 294 -13.82 18.35 -9.30
C TYR A 294 -13.46 17.29 -10.34
N LEU A 295 -12.26 16.71 -10.26
CA LEU A 295 -11.74 15.77 -11.27
C LEU A 295 -12.41 14.40 -11.20
N ILE A 296 -12.63 13.84 -10.01
CA ILE A 296 -13.16 12.48 -9.85
C ILE A 296 -14.53 12.29 -10.54
N PRO A 297 -15.54 13.17 -10.36
CA PRO A 297 -16.79 13.07 -11.11
C PRO A 297 -16.61 13.12 -12.64
N ILE A 298 -15.66 13.91 -13.14
CA ILE A 298 -15.35 13.98 -14.57
C ILE A 298 -14.77 12.64 -15.07
N LEU A 299 -13.86 12.04 -14.30
CA LEU A 299 -13.33 10.73 -14.65
C LEU A 299 -14.45 9.68 -14.72
N GLN A 300 -15.38 9.70 -13.77
CA GLN A 300 -16.49 8.74 -13.72
C GLN A 300 -17.50 8.96 -14.84
N GLN A 301 -17.94 10.19 -15.06
CA GLN A 301 -19.04 10.51 -15.97
C GLN A 301 -18.58 10.66 -17.44
N ASP A 302 -17.54 11.45 -17.67
CA ASP A 302 -17.06 11.74 -19.03
C ASP A 302 -15.94 10.79 -19.45
N GLY A 303 -15.08 10.36 -18.50
CA GLY A 303 -13.97 9.44 -18.75
C GLY A 303 -14.35 7.97 -18.64
N LEU A 304 -15.54 7.65 -18.11
CA LEU A 304 -16.00 6.27 -17.86
C LEU A 304 -15.01 5.44 -17.01
N ILE A 305 -14.20 6.10 -16.19
CA ILE A 305 -13.28 5.52 -15.23
C ILE A 305 -14.00 5.43 -13.89
N SER A 306 -14.48 4.25 -13.56
CA SER A 306 -15.31 4.05 -12.35
C SER A 306 -14.46 3.89 -11.10
N SER A 307 -13.22 3.42 -11.23
CA SER A 307 -12.31 3.18 -10.12
C SER A 307 -10.84 3.22 -10.57
N THR A 308 -9.91 3.19 -9.61
CA THR A 308 -8.47 3.01 -9.91
C THR A 308 -8.15 1.71 -10.62
N ASN A 309 -9.03 0.71 -10.56
CA ASN A 309 -8.86 -0.53 -11.31
C ASN A 309 -8.94 -0.31 -12.83
N ASP A 310 -9.62 0.74 -13.29
CA ASP A 310 -9.69 1.12 -14.70
C ASP A 310 -8.42 1.84 -15.18
N LEU A 311 -7.56 2.33 -14.25
CA LEU A 311 -6.28 2.96 -14.54
C LEU A 311 -5.14 1.95 -14.45
N ASN A 312 -4.15 2.03 -15.32
CA ASN A 312 -2.91 1.27 -15.18
C ASN A 312 -1.86 2.02 -14.33
N THR A 313 -2.10 3.30 -14.07
CA THR A 313 -1.31 4.12 -13.15
C THR A 313 -2.09 5.35 -12.70
N ASN A 314 -2.02 5.68 -11.40
CA ASN A 314 -2.60 6.91 -10.85
C ASN A 314 -1.76 8.15 -11.19
N ASN A 315 -0.53 7.98 -11.65
CA ASN A 315 0.37 9.09 -12.00
C ASN A 315 -0.17 9.97 -13.12
N VAL A 316 -1.07 9.45 -13.97
CA VAL A 316 -1.74 10.24 -15.01
C VAL A 316 -2.57 11.40 -14.45
N LEU A 317 -2.97 11.32 -13.19
CA LEU A 317 -3.73 12.39 -12.54
C LEU A 317 -2.85 13.59 -12.14
N VAL A 318 -1.53 13.39 -12.02
CA VAL A 318 -0.61 14.44 -11.55
C VAL A 318 -0.63 15.68 -12.45
N PRO A 319 -0.45 15.59 -13.79
CA PRO A 319 -0.56 16.75 -14.66
C PRO A 319 -1.98 17.37 -14.69
N MET A 320 -3.03 16.55 -14.53
CA MET A 320 -4.40 17.06 -14.50
C MET A 320 -4.67 17.89 -13.23
N VAL A 321 -4.21 17.41 -12.08
CA VAL A 321 -4.30 18.15 -10.81
C VAL A 321 -3.44 19.41 -10.85
N ALA A 322 -2.21 19.33 -11.39
CA ALA A 322 -1.34 20.49 -11.58
C ALA A 322 -2.03 21.60 -12.37
N PHE A 323 -2.66 21.24 -13.49
CA PHE A 323 -3.44 22.20 -14.28
C PHE A 323 -4.60 22.81 -13.49
N LEU A 324 -5.40 21.98 -12.81
CA LEU A 324 -6.59 22.41 -12.07
C LEU A 324 -6.23 23.37 -10.93
N VAL A 325 -5.16 23.09 -10.20
CA VAL A 325 -4.68 23.93 -9.09
C VAL A 325 -4.38 25.36 -9.56
N GLU A 326 -3.82 25.51 -10.77
CA GLU A 326 -3.47 26.82 -11.35
C GLU A 326 -4.67 27.51 -12.03
N ASN A 327 -5.71 26.77 -12.40
CA ASN A 327 -6.84 27.27 -13.18
C ASN A 327 -8.16 27.22 -12.42
N GLU A 328 -8.15 27.67 -11.17
CA GLU A 328 -9.35 27.80 -10.30
C GLU A 328 -10.17 26.49 -10.19
N ASN A 329 -9.51 25.35 -10.32
CA ASN A 329 -10.12 24.01 -10.33
C ASN A 329 -11.21 23.83 -11.42
N LYS A 330 -10.99 24.38 -12.61
CA LYS A 330 -11.95 24.27 -13.73
C LYS A 330 -11.28 23.95 -15.05
N PHE A 331 -11.93 23.10 -15.82
CA PHE A 331 -11.68 22.99 -17.25
C PHE A 331 -12.63 23.89 -18.02
N THR A 332 -12.11 24.68 -18.94
CA THR A 332 -12.90 25.58 -19.79
C THR A 332 -13.17 24.97 -21.17
N GLY A 333 -14.38 25.11 -21.68
CA GLY A 333 -14.74 24.71 -23.04
C GLY A 333 -14.38 23.26 -23.41
N LYS A 334 -13.64 23.08 -24.49
CA LYS A 334 -13.21 21.77 -25.00
C LYS A 334 -12.05 21.14 -24.22
N LEU A 335 -11.43 21.90 -23.31
CA LEU A 335 -10.20 21.49 -22.64
C LEU A 335 -10.39 20.22 -21.79
N LYS A 336 -11.55 20.04 -21.17
CA LYS A 336 -11.92 18.80 -20.47
C LYS A 336 -11.70 17.55 -21.34
N TYR A 337 -12.26 17.57 -22.54
CA TYR A 337 -12.17 16.44 -23.47
C TYR A 337 -10.76 16.26 -24.04
N GLN A 338 -10.02 17.36 -24.22
CA GLN A 338 -8.63 17.31 -24.65
C GLN A 338 -7.73 16.67 -23.57
N PHE A 339 -7.96 16.99 -22.30
CA PHE A 339 -7.27 16.33 -21.19
C PHE A 339 -7.63 14.86 -21.08
N LEU A 340 -8.92 14.49 -21.20
CA LEU A 340 -9.34 13.10 -21.21
C LEU A 340 -8.71 12.34 -22.39
N HIS A 341 -8.66 12.94 -23.57
CA HIS A 341 -7.98 12.32 -24.71
C HIS A 341 -6.50 12.09 -24.43
N TRP A 342 -5.78 13.10 -23.90
CA TRP A 342 -4.39 12.92 -23.51
C TRP A 342 -4.23 11.84 -22.43
N MET A 343 -5.10 11.84 -21.41
CA MET A 343 -5.08 10.82 -20.35
C MET A 343 -5.18 9.41 -20.93
N PHE A 344 -6.11 9.18 -21.83
CA PHE A 344 -6.24 7.87 -22.48
C PHE A 344 -5.00 7.51 -23.30
N GLN A 345 -4.43 8.45 -24.04
CA GLN A 345 -3.17 8.21 -24.76
C GLN A 345 -2.02 7.87 -23.78
N ALA A 346 -1.91 8.58 -22.66
CA ALA A 346 -0.91 8.31 -21.66
C ALA A 346 -1.08 6.92 -21.01
N LEU A 347 -2.32 6.50 -20.77
CA LEU A 347 -2.64 5.16 -20.26
C LEU A 347 -2.34 4.07 -21.29
N ILE A 348 -2.86 4.19 -22.52
CA ILE A 348 -2.66 3.23 -23.61
C ILE A 348 -1.18 2.97 -23.86
N TRP A 349 -0.39 4.03 -23.95
CA TRP A 349 1.03 3.96 -24.27
C TRP A 349 1.93 3.80 -23.04
N SER A 350 1.33 3.61 -21.86
CA SER A 350 2.04 3.43 -20.58
C SER A 350 3.12 4.52 -20.38
N ARG A 351 2.70 5.80 -20.50
CA ARG A 351 3.58 6.97 -20.46
C ARG A 351 4.51 6.95 -19.24
N TYR A 352 4.02 6.54 -18.10
CA TYR A 352 4.73 6.55 -16.82
C TYR A 352 5.31 5.18 -16.43
N SER A 353 5.53 4.28 -17.37
CA SER A 353 6.25 3.02 -17.17
C SER A 353 7.76 3.23 -17.36
N GLY A 354 8.54 3.02 -16.29
CA GLY A 354 9.98 3.36 -16.26
C GLY A 354 10.22 4.87 -16.29
N GLN A 355 11.29 5.36 -15.70
CA GLN A 355 11.62 6.80 -15.61
C GLN A 355 10.42 7.69 -15.22
N THR A 356 9.58 7.22 -14.31
CA THR A 356 8.30 7.84 -13.95
C THR A 356 8.49 9.30 -13.53
N ASP A 357 9.45 9.58 -12.65
CA ASP A 357 9.68 10.89 -12.09
C ASP A 357 10.08 11.92 -13.15
N GLN A 358 11.01 11.54 -14.04
CA GLN A 358 11.47 12.42 -15.11
C GLN A 358 10.36 12.73 -16.12
N ARG A 359 9.52 11.73 -16.43
CA ARG A 359 8.40 11.93 -17.37
C ARG A 359 7.29 12.76 -16.76
N LEU A 360 6.98 12.55 -15.49
CA LEU A 360 6.04 13.39 -14.76
C LEU A 360 6.53 14.84 -14.67
N ASP A 361 7.80 15.03 -14.34
CA ASP A 361 8.40 16.35 -14.24
C ASP A 361 8.33 17.10 -15.59
N LYS A 362 8.63 16.39 -16.68
CA LYS A 362 8.52 16.95 -18.03
C LYS A 362 7.09 17.36 -18.37
N ASP A 363 6.11 16.50 -18.07
CA ASP A 363 4.70 16.79 -18.34
C ASP A 363 4.16 17.93 -17.46
N VAL A 364 4.55 17.97 -16.18
CA VAL A 364 4.26 19.08 -15.27
C VAL A 364 4.87 20.39 -15.81
N HIS A 365 6.13 20.34 -16.25
CA HIS A 365 6.82 21.51 -16.82
C HIS A 365 6.12 22.07 -18.08
N ILE A 366 5.59 21.18 -18.91
CA ILE A 366 4.77 21.57 -20.08
C ILE A 366 3.50 22.29 -19.64
N ILE A 367 2.80 21.80 -18.61
CA ILE A 367 1.58 22.42 -18.07
C ILE A 367 1.85 23.87 -17.63
N TYR A 368 2.93 24.08 -16.88
CA TYR A 368 3.23 25.40 -16.30
C TYR A 368 3.84 26.40 -17.28
N ASN A 369 4.53 25.94 -18.34
CA ASN A 369 5.37 26.82 -19.17
C ASN A 369 4.90 26.95 -20.63
N ARG A 370 3.81 26.28 -21.06
CA ARG A 370 3.35 26.33 -22.44
C ARG A 370 1.88 26.68 -22.55
N THR A 371 1.54 27.52 -23.51
CA THR A 371 0.15 27.86 -23.86
C THR A 371 -0.52 26.71 -24.66
N ASP A 372 0.27 25.96 -25.45
CA ASP A 372 -0.16 24.80 -26.25
C ASP A 372 0.11 23.47 -25.53
N PHE A 373 -0.02 23.44 -24.19
CA PHE A 373 0.41 22.34 -23.35
C PHE A 373 -0.20 20.97 -23.72
N ILE A 374 -1.46 20.91 -24.17
CA ILE A 374 -2.09 19.63 -24.62
C ILE A 374 -1.32 19.06 -25.82
N VAL A 375 -0.98 19.90 -26.79
CA VAL A 375 -0.17 19.47 -27.95
C VAL A 375 1.21 19.03 -27.49
N GLY A 376 1.82 19.79 -26.56
CA GLY A 376 3.09 19.43 -25.95
C GLY A 376 3.06 18.06 -25.28
N LEU A 377 2.06 17.81 -24.43
CA LEU A 377 1.86 16.53 -23.77
C LEU A 377 1.66 15.35 -24.72
N LEU A 378 0.88 15.53 -25.79
CA LEU A 378 0.67 14.50 -26.82
C LEU A 378 1.94 14.23 -27.63
N ASN A 379 2.72 15.27 -27.93
CA ASN A 379 4.01 15.12 -28.62
C ASN A 379 5.00 14.31 -27.79
N GLU A 380 5.03 14.48 -26.46
CA GLU A 380 5.86 13.68 -25.58
C GLU A 380 5.55 12.16 -25.66
N ILE A 381 4.28 11.81 -25.80
CA ILE A 381 3.87 10.41 -26.02
C ILE A 381 4.28 9.94 -27.41
N LYS A 382 4.06 10.79 -28.42
CA LYS A 382 4.42 10.50 -29.82
C LYS A 382 5.93 10.31 -29.98
N ASP A 383 6.74 11.15 -29.36
CA ASP A 383 8.21 11.04 -29.42
C ASP A 383 8.71 9.75 -28.74
N GLN A 384 8.04 9.35 -27.65
CA GLN A 384 8.37 8.13 -26.95
C GLN A 384 7.97 6.86 -27.71
N ARG A 385 6.88 6.89 -28.49
CA ARG A 385 6.23 5.71 -29.11
C ARG A 385 6.20 5.73 -30.64
N GLY A 386 6.57 6.83 -31.26
CA GLY A 386 6.56 7.04 -32.71
C GLY A 386 5.18 7.40 -33.26
N ARG A 387 4.09 7.15 -32.53
CA ARG A 387 2.71 7.41 -32.96
C ARG A 387 1.75 7.47 -31.78
N LEU A 388 0.53 7.96 -32.03
CA LEU A 388 -0.60 7.94 -31.10
C LEU A 388 -1.69 6.93 -31.49
N GLU A 389 -1.73 6.52 -32.76
CA GLU A 389 -2.71 5.59 -33.29
C GLU A 389 -2.40 4.14 -32.85
N VAL A 390 -3.40 3.45 -32.33
CA VAL A 390 -3.33 2.01 -32.02
C VAL A 390 -3.60 1.21 -33.30
N LYS A 391 -2.73 0.27 -33.63
CA LYS A 391 -2.86 -0.63 -34.76
C LYS A 391 -3.19 -2.04 -34.29
N PRO A 392 -3.80 -2.89 -35.15
CA PRO A 392 -4.09 -4.29 -34.82
C PRO A 392 -2.89 -5.05 -34.25
N ALA A 393 -1.69 -4.84 -34.79
CA ALA A 393 -0.46 -5.45 -34.28
C ALA A 393 -0.10 -5.08 -32.83
N ASP A 394 -0.62 -3.98 -32.29
CA ASP A 394 -0.41 -3.61 -30.89
C ASP A 394 -1.22 -4.50 -29.92
N LEU A 395 -2.26 -5.15 -30.40
CA LEU A 395 -3.11 -6.07 -29.64
C LEU A 395 -2.57 -7.50 -29.63
N GLU A 396 -1.78 -7.87 -30.66
CA GLU A 396 -1.27 -9.23 -30.81
C GLU A 396 -0.38 -9.66 -29.65
N GLY A 397 -0.66 -10.83 -29.10
CA GLY A 397 0.05 -11.40 -27.97
C GLY A 397 -0.08 -10.61 -26.67
N ARG A 398 -1.06 -9.72 -26.52
CA ARG A 398 -1.33 -8.95 -25.29
C ARG A 398 -2.42 -9.62 -24.47
N GLY A 399 -2.16 -9.86 -23.19
CA GLY A 399 -3.11 -10.41 -22.25
C GLY A 399 -3.78 -9.34 -21.38
N SER A 400 -4.60 -9.79 -20.42
CA SER A 400 -5.39 -8.94 -19.51
C SER A 400 -4.56 -7.99 -18.61
N GLY A 401 -3.28 -8.23 -18.41
CA GLY A 401 -2.39 -7.32 -17.69
C GLY A 401 -1.92 -6.10 -18.50
N HIS A 402 -2.20 -6.04 -19.80
CA HIS A 402 -1.76 -4.93 -20.64
C HIS A 402 -2.70 -3.72 -20.52
N ALA A 403 -2.16 -2.50 -20.67
CA ALA A 403 -2.93 -1.25 -20.59
C ALA A 403 -4.10 -1.20 -21.57
N LEU A 404 -3.91 -1.72 -22.79
CA LEU A 404 -4.96 -1.79 -23.80
C LEU A 404 -6.18 -2.62 -23.36
N TYR A 405 -5.99 -3.62 -22.50
CA TYR A 405 -7.11 -4.40 -21.99
C TYR A 405 -8.04 -3.56 -21.10
N LYS A 406 -7.48 -2.74 -20.22
CA LYS A 406 -8.29 -1.80 -19.39
C LYS A 406 -9.02 -0.80 -20.27
N MET A 407 -8.38 -0.32 -21.32
CA MET A 407 -9.02 0.59 -22.29
C MET A 407 -10.11 -0.10 -23.10
N LEU A 408 -9.99 -1.40 -23.37
CA LEU A 408 -11.07 -2.18 -23.99
C LEU A 408 -12.33 -2.14 -23.12
N TYR A 409 -12.19 -2.26 -21.79
CA TYR A 409 -13.33 -2.14 -20.88
C TYR A 409 -13.96 -0.73 -20.91
N VAL A 410 -13.16 0.32 -20.96
CA VAL A 410 -13.65 1.70 -21.11
C VAL A 410 -14.40 1.87 -22.44
N ILE A 411 -13.87 1.34 -23.55
CA ILE A 411 -14.52 1.37 -24.87
C ILE A 411 -15.84 0.60 -24.82
N THR A 412 -15.88 -0.55 -24.18
CA THR A 412 -17.10 -1.35 -23.98
C THR A 412 -18.20 -0.52 -23.28
N LYS A 413 -17.84 0.21 -22.23
CA LYS A 413 -18.73 1.15 -21.54
C LYS A 413 -19.17 2.30 -22.46
N ALA A 414 -18.26 2.89 -23.21
CA ALA A 414 -18.54 4.00 -24.11
C ALA A 414 -19.52 3.61 -25.24
N ASN A 415 -19.42 2.40 -25.74
CA ASN A 415 -20.33 1.84 -26.75
C ASN A 415 -21.66 1.35 -26.15
N LYS A 416 -21.89 1.52 -24.85
CA LYS A 416 -23.10 1.07 -24.16
C LYS A 416 -23.38 -0.41 -24.40
N ALA A 417 -22.34 -1.24 -24.36
CA ALA A 417 -22.46 -2.68 -24.58
C ALA A 417 -23.41 -3.31 -23.54
N ILE A 418 -24.11 -4.33 -23.99
CA ILE A 418 -25.07 -5.08 -23.18
C ILE A 418 -24.57 -6.51 -22.94
N ASP A 419 -25.02 -7.10 -21.86
CA ASP A 419 -24.72 -8.50 -21.55
C ASP A 419 -25.37 -9.46 -22.55
N TRP A 420 -24.68 -10.53 -22.86
CA TRP A 420 -25.02 -11.45 -23.93
C TRP A 420 -26.20 -12.36 -23.63
N SER A 421 -26.56 -12.61 -22.37
CA SER A 421 -27.65 -13.51 -22.02
C SER A 421 -28.91 -12.82 -21.54
N ASN A 422 -28.77 -11.63 -20.93
CA ASN A 422 -29.89 -10.92 -20.32
C ASN A 422 -30.15 -9.52 -20.91
N GLY A 423 -29.28 -9.04 -21.81
CA GLY A 423 -29.38 -7.72 -22.42
C GLY A 423 -29.20 -6.55 -21.46
N GLY A 424 -28.76 -6.81 -20.21
CA GLY A 424 -28.49 -5.81 -19.22
C GLY A 424 -27.25 -4.99 -19.56
N ALA A 425 -27.23 -3.72 -19.14
CA ALA A 425 -26.08 -2.86 -19.36
C ALA A 425 -24.84 -3.37 -18.62
N ILE A 426 -23.68 -3.44 -19.31
CA ILE A 426 -22.39 -3.81 -18.71
C ILE A 426 -21.81 -2.65 -17.89
N TYR A 427 -22.37 -1.45 -17.99
CA TYR A 427 -21.93 -0.23 -17.29
C TYR A 427 -23.02 0.27 -16.34
N GLY A 428 -22.57 0.90 -15.24
CA GLY A 428 -23.48 1.55 -14.27
C GLY A 428 -24.25 0.61 -13.32
N THR A 429 -23.92 -0.68 -13.32
CA THR A 429 -24.49 -1.65 -12.37
C THR A 429 -23.61 -1.71 -11.12
N ILE A 430 -24.07 -1.10 -10.05
CA ILE A 430 -23.49 -1.22 -8.71
C ILE A 430 -24.32 -2.28 -7.96
N GLY A 431 -23.71 -3.41 -7.59
CA GLY A 431 -24.34 -4.43 -6.76
C GLY A 431 -23.61 -5.78 -6.85
N ASP A 432 -23.63 -6.53 -5.78
CA ASP A 432 -22.94 -7.83 -5.63
C ASP A 432 -23.40 -8.90 -6.63
N TYR A 433 -24.55 -8.72 -7.26
CA TYR A 433 -25.14 -9.67 -8.21
C TYR A 433 -24.67 -9.49 -9.67
N TYR A 434 -23.99 -8.38 -10.02
CA TYR A 434 -23.54 -8.09 -11.38
C TYR A 434 -22.01 -7.90 -11.44
N SER A 435 -21.27 -8.92 -11.06
CA SER A 435 -19.82 -8.88 -11.27
C SER A 435 -19.50 -9.08 -12.76
N ILE A 436 -18.95 -8.04 -13.39
CA ILE A 436 -18.45 -8.13 -14.76
C ILE A 436 -17.19 -8.99 -14.77
N GLN A 437 -17.16 -9.95 -15.67
CA GLN A 437 -16.03 -10.87 -15.85
C GLN A 437 -15.41 -10.73 -17.23
N SER A 438 -14.13 -11.03 -17.28
CA SER A 438 -13.36 -11.15 -18.52
C SER A 438 -13.57 -12.54 -19.11
N HIS A 439 -14.54 -12.66 -19.99
CA HIS A 439 -14.87 -13.91 -20.69
C HIS A 439 -13.88 -14.19 -21.83
N HIS A 440 -13.53 -15.45 -22.04
CA HIS A 440 -12.86 -15.89 -23.27
C HIS A 440 -13.91 -16.20 -24.33
N ILE A 441 -13.94 -15.45 -25.43
CA ILE A 441 -14.86 -15.67 -26.56
C ILE A 441 -14.72 -17.11 -27.07
N PHE A 442 -13.48 -17.58 -27.23
CA PHE A 442 -13.17 -18.99 -27.40
C PHE A 442 -12.74 -19.54 -26.03
N PRO A 443 -13.60 -20.29 -25.31
CA PRO A 443 -13.28 -20.78 -23.97
C PRO A 443 -11.96 -21.54 -23.91
N GLN A 444 -11.19 -21.34 -22.85
CA GLN A 444 -9.86 -22.00 -22.74
C GLN A 444 -9.96 -23.51 -22.84
N ALA A 445 -10.94 -24.13 -22.14
CA ALA A 445 -11.14 -25.57 -22.17
C ALA A 445 -11.49 -26.05 -23.57
N TYR A 446 -12.27 -25.28 -24.32
CA TYR A 446 -12.59 -25.57 -25.73
C TYR A 446 -11.32 -25.55 -26.58
N LEU A 447 -10.51 -24.50 -26.52
CA LEU A 447 -9.27 -24.38 -27.29
C LEU A 447 -8.26 -25.49 -26.97
N TYR A 448 -8.09 -25.82 -25.69
CA TYR A 448 -7.17 -26.89 -25.27
C TYR A 448 -7.63 -28.29 -25.71
N ARG A 449 -8.94 -28.51 -25.88
CA ARG A 449 -9.44 -29.76 -26.52
C ARG A 449 -9.29 -29.76 -28.06
N ASN A 450 -9.12 -28.59 -28.66
CA ASN A 450 -9.08 -28.41 -30.12
C ASN A 450 -7.70 -27.97 -30.64
N GLY A 451 -6.62 -28.54 -30.10
CA GLY A 451 -5.27 -28.44 -30.67
C GLY A 451 -4.35 -27.42 -30.02
N TYR A 452 -4.81 -26.64 -29.02
CA TYR A 452 -3.93 -25.82 -28.19
C TYR A 452 -3.39 -26.65 -27.03
N ASP A 453 -2.10 -26.46 -26.73
CA ASP A 453 -1.44 -27.14 -25.60
C ASP A 453 -1.31 -26.19 -24.40
N SER A 454 -1.88 -26.59 -23.25
CA SER A 454 -1.83 -25.84 -22.00
C SER A 454 -0.43 -25.77 -21.36
N GLN A 455 0.54 -26.56 -21.83
CA GLN A 455 1.93 -26.48 -21.38
C GLN A 455 2.79 -25.62 -22.32
N ASN A 456 2.33 -25.37 -23.53
CA ASN A 456 3.02 -24.52 -24.49
C ASN A 456 2.78 -23.02 -24.19
N HIS A 457 3.85 -22.28 -23.90
CA HIS A 457 3.79 -20.86 -23.57
C HIS A 457 3.17 -19.99 -24.67
N LEU A 458 3.46 -20.30 -25.95
CA LEU A 458 2.91 -19.56 -27.09
C LEU A 458 1.40 -19.81 -27.22
N HIS A 459 0.95 -21.05 -27.06
CA HIS A 459 -0.47 -21.39 -27.07
C HIS A 459 -1.21 -20.72 -25.91
N LYS A 460 -0.65 -20.73 -24.69
CA LYS A 460 -1.22 -19.98 -23.55
C LYS A 460 -1.35 -18.49 -23.86
N LYS A 461 -0.37 -17.91 -24.52
CA LYS A 461 -0.38 -16.49 -24.87
C LYS A 461 -1.50 -16.17 -25.86
N LEU A 462 -1.67 -16.97 -26.90
CA LEU A 462 -2.74 -16.83 -27.89
C LEU A 462 -4.13 -17.01 -27.25
N VAL A 463 -4.31 -18.06 -26.48
CA VAL A 463 -5.58 -18.33 -25.76
C VAL A 463 -5.99 -17.15 -24.87
N ASN A 464 -5.02 -16.46 -24.25
CA ASN A 464 -5.25 -15.35 -23.33
C ASN A 464 -5.14 -13.96 -23.95
N GLU A 465 -5.06 -13.85 -25.26
CA GLU A 465 -5.01 -12.55 -25.94
C GLU A 465 -6.24 -11.67 -25.68
N ILE A 466 -6.03 -10.37 -25.77
CA ILE A 466 -7.09 -9.35 -25.69
C ILE A 466 -8.18 -9.62 -26.73
N ALA A 467 -7.79 -10.03 -27.95
CA ALA A 467 -8.72 -10.34 -29.05
C ALA A 467 -9.67 -11.51 -28.73
N ASN A 468 -9.29 -12.40 -27.79
CA ASN A 468 -10.14 -13.49 -27.30
C ASN A 468 -10.90 -13.13 -26.03
N ARG A 469 -11.16 -11.83 -25.77
CA ARG A 469 -11.78 -11.37 -24.51
C ARG A 469 -13.00 -10.51 -24.78
N ALA A 470 -14.03 -10.73 -23.97
CA ALA A 470 -15.22 -9.89 -23.88
C ALA A 470 -15.58 -9.64 -22.40
N PHE A 471 -16.31 -8.58 -22.14
CA PHE A 471 -16.84 -8.26 -20.82
C PHE A 471 -18.31 -8.65 -20.76
N ILE A 472 -18.65 -9.58 -19.89
CA ILE A 472 -20.02 -10.07 -19.66
C ILE A 472 -20.23 -10.27 -18.16
N THR A 473 -21.49 -10.49 -17.75
CA THR A 473 -21.79 -10.81 -16.36
C THR A 473 -21.27 -12.21 -15.96
N ARG A 474 -21.09 -12.42 -14.67
CA ARG A 474 -20.69 -13.72 -14.12
C ARG A 474 -21.67 -14.82 -14.53
N ASP A 475 -22.96 -14.54 -14.46
CA ASP A 475 -24.00 -15.52 -14.76
C ASP A 475 -23.99 -15.91 -16.24
N THR A 476 -23.80 -14.95 -17.14
CA THR A 476 -23.62 -15.22 -18.58
C THR A 476 -22.35 -16.02 -18.83
N ASN A 477 -21.24 -15.71 -18.15
CA ASN A 477 -20.01 -16.48 -18.27
C ASN A 477 -20.17 -17.94 -17.82
N TYR A 478 -20.93 -18.19 -16.73
CA TYR A 478 -21.27 -19.54 -16.31
C TYR A 478 -22.21 -20.25 -17.28
N TYR A 479 -23.20 -19.54 -17.83
CA TYR A 479 -24.11 -20.10 -18.82
C TYR A 479 -23.40 -20.58 -20.09
N ILE A 480 -22.48 -19.76 -20.62
CA ILE A 480 -21.69 -20.12 -21.79
C ILE A 480 -20.69 -21.24 -21.47
N SER A 481 -20.06 -21.20 -20.28
CA SER A 481 -19.07 -22.17 -19.82
C SER A 481 -17.97 -22.48 -20.86
N ASP A 482 -17.90 -23.72 -21.33
CA ASP A 482 -16.94 -24.20 -22.33
C ASP A 482 -17.57 -24.54 -23.68
N THR A 483 -18.77 -24.04 -23.94
CA THR A 483 -19.54 -24.22 -25.18
C THR A 483 -18.79 -23.62 -26.36
N SER A 484 -18.90 -24.27 -27.51
CA SER A 484 -18.30 -23.76 -28.76
C SER A 484 -18.86 -22.41 -29.18
N PRO A 485 -18.01 -21.43 -29.57
CA PRO A 485 -18.51 -20.16 -30.10
C PRO A 485 -19.45 -20.32 -31.31
N ALA A 486 -19.27 -21.38 -32.12
CA ALA A 486 -20.13 -21.68 -33.24
C ALA A 486 -21.56 -22.06 -32.81
N GLU A 487 -21.76 -22.46 -31.56
CA GLU A 487 -23.06 -22.82 -30.99
C GLU A 487 -23.70 -21.62 -30.31
N TYR A 488 -22.99 -20.97 -29.38
CA TYR A 488 -23.61 -19.95 -28.53
C TYR A 488 -23.70 -18.56 -29.18
N LEU A 489 -22.76 -18.16 -30.05
CA LEU A 489 -22.81 -16.81 -30.66
C LEU A 489 -24.02 -16.60 -31.58
N PRO A 490 -24.44 -17.56 -32.44
CA PRO A 490 -25.66 -17.43 -33.24
C PRO A 490 -26.93 -17.32 -32.39
N GLU A 491 -26.98 -18.00 -31.24
CA GLU A 491 -28.12 -17.90 -30.32
C GLU A 491 -28.20 -16.52 -29.65
N ILE A 492 -27.05 -15.98 -29.18
CA ILE A 492 -26.96 -14.63 -28.65
C ILE A 492 -27.40 -13.61 -29.71
N GLN A 493 -26.87 -13.71 -30.91
CA GLN A 493 -27.18 -12.78 -32.00
C GLN A 493 -28.66 -12.79 -32.37
N LYS A 494 -29.32 -13.93 -32.26
CA LYS A 494 -30.77 -14.07 -32.51
C LYS A 494 -31.62 -13.36 -31.45
N VAL A 495 -31.21 -13.43 -30.19
CA VAL A 495 -31.97 -12.86 -29.06
C VAL A 495 -31.58 -11.39 -28.83
N PHE A 496 -30.31 -11.07 -28.91
CA PHE A 496 -29.72 -9.74 -28.67
C PHE A 496 -28.81 -9.31 -29.83
N PRO A 497 -29.37 -8.88 -30.99
CA PRO A 497 -28.60 -8.58 -32.20
C PRO A 497 -27.50 -7.51 -32.00
N ASN A 498 -27.64 -6.64 -30.99
CA ASN A 498 -26.73 -5.56 -30.67
C ASN A 498 -25.73 -5.92 -29.54
N ALA A 499 -25.70 -7.16 -29.09
CA ALA A 499 -24.80 -7.58 -28.01
C ALA A 499 -23.40 -8.01 -28.50
N LEU A 500 -23.26 -8.33 -29.82
CA LEU A 500 -22.02 -8.80 -30.46
C LEU A 500 -21.39 -7.73 -31.33
#